data_cc10a33538b3056d12a26f904f34b689
#
_entry.id   cc10a33538b3056d12a26f904f34b689
#
_cell.length_a   1.000
_cell.length_b   1.000
_cell.length_c   1.000
_cell.angle_alpha   90.00
_cell.angle_beta   90.00
_cell.angle_gamma   90.00
#
_symmetry.space_group_name_H-M   'P 1'
#
loop_
_entity.id
_entity.type
_entity.pdbx_description
1 polymer ?
#
loop_
_entity_poly.entity_id
_entity_poly.type
_entity_poly.pdbx_seq_one_letter_code
_entity_poly.pdbx_strand_id
1 'polypeptide(L)'
;LEHPAGEAQVDFGDAQFYENGVLHDGKYLNVSFPYSNQGYLQLFYGENIECLLEGLKAIFEYIGGVPTRLWFDNTKTIVTKILKEGSRNLTEKFMRFREHYGFDTVFCNPEAGHEKGNVESKVGYHRRNMLVPIPRFQELRKYNEELLVKCNEDGNREHYRKADFISKLFEEDKKNFLPLPATEFDTAGYHIVHTNGYGRFYLNNGLHEYSVSPKYANTRVVIKITSLYVIPMDENQNEIVRHKRLYGDHKQQSMKWLPYLRQLAKRPGALKYSGIYNIMPEDMKKYLDKCKRSERGKILSVIASLTEKNGFENAAQTVTQVLCYDAVDVDSLISMHRHLCSEIRELPPMKTESRIPRLKPTKTDLSKYDKALKKWGKRTC
;
A
#
# COMPACT_ATOMS: atom_id res chain seq x y z
N LEU A 1 -9.35 10.50 35.05
CA LEU A 1 -7.98 11.01 35.07
C LEU A 1 -7.97 12.39 34.42
N GLU A 2 -7.41 13.38 35.09
CA GLU A 2 -7.05 14.65 34.49
C GLU A 2 -5.63 14.53 33.97
N HIS A 3 -5.48 14.67 32.66
CA HIS A 3 -4.16 14.65 32.00
C HIS A 3 -3.59 16.09 32.00
N PRO A 4 -2.35 16.28 32.40
CA PRO A 4 -1.68 17.56 32.24
C PRO A 4 -1.47 17.89 30.75
N ALA A 5 -1.26 19.18 30.47
CA ALA A 5 -0.93 19.61 29.12
C ALA A 5 0.41 19.00 28.65
N GLY A 6 0.48 18.64 27.39
CA GLY A 6 1.66 18.04 26.78
C GLY A 6 1.73 16.51 26.82
N GLU A 7 0.72 15.82 27.36
CA GLU A 7 0.59 14.37 27.29
C GLU A 7 -0.35 13.96 26.14
N ALA A 8 -0.08 12.81 25.52
CA ALA A 8 -0.94 12.27 24.47
C ALA A 8 -1.28 10.79 24.71
N GLN A 9 -2.43 10.37 24.19
CA GLN A 9 -2.90 8.98 24.17
C GLN A 9 -2.81 8.44 22.75
N VAL A 10 -2.33 7.21 22.60
CA VAL A 10 -2.07 6.56 21.33
C VAL A 10 -2.84 5.26 21.26
N ASP A 11 -3.60 5.08 20.18
CA ASP A 11 -4.37 3.85 19.95
C ASP A 11 -4.55 3.60 18.44
N PHE A 12 -4.83 2.34 18.08
CA PHE A 12 -5.21 1.96 16.74
C PHE A 12 -6.70 1.66 16.65
N GLY A 13 -7.31 2.06 15.54
CA GLY A 13 -8.68 1.71 15.22
C GLY A 13 -8.80 1.09 13.83
N ASP A 14 -9.91 0.38 13.58
CA ASP A 14 -10.21 -0.17 12.26
C ASP A 14 -10.71 0.90 11.30
N ALA A 15 -10.20 0.87 10.07
CA ALA A 15 -10.60 1.76 8.98
C ALA A 15 -10.74 1.02 7.66
N GLN A 16 -11.68 1.49 6.84
CA GLN A 16 -11.76 1.10 5.43
C GLN A 16 -11.42 2.29 4.56
N PHE A 17 -10.79 2.04 3.41
CA PHE A 17 -10.47 3.07 2.43
C PHE A 17 -10.33 2.48 1.02
N TYR A 18 -10.54 3.32 0.00
CA TYR A 18 -10.28 2.96 -1.39
C TYR A 18 -8.97 3.62 -1.85
N GLU A 19 -7.98 2.82 -2.24
CA GLU A 19 -6.80 3.29 -2.98
C GLU A 19 -6.88 2.81 -4.44
N ASN A 20 -6.85 3.75 -5.39
CA ASN A 20 -7.00 3.47 -6.83
C ASN A 20 -8.24 2.62 -7.17
N GLY A 21 -9.34 2.84 -6.46
CA GLY A 21 -10.61 2.11 -6.65
C GLY A 21 -10.68 0.73 -5.97
N VAL A 22 -9.61 0.25 -5.35
CA VAL A 22 -9.58 -1.01 -4.58
C VAL A 22 -9.90 -0.72 -3.12
N LEU A 23 -10.86 -1.46 -2.57
CA LEU A 23 -11.21 -1.38 -1.15
C LEU A 23 -10.17 -2.13 -0.31
N HIS A 24 -9.70 -1.49 0.74
CA HIS A 24 -8.79 -2.05 1.73
C HIS A 24 -9.42 -2.01 3.12
N ASP A 25 -9.30 -3.12 3.84
CA ASP A 25 -9.49 -3.17 5.28
C ASP A 25 -8.15 -2.85 5.94
N GLY A 26 -8.06 -1.69 6.57
CA GLY A 26 -6.83 -1.18 7.17
C GLY A 26 -7.04 -0.76 8.61
N LYS A 27 -6.07 0.00 9.10
CA LYS A 27 -6.04 0.56 10.45
C LYS A 27 -5.76 2.06 10.38
N TYR A 28 -6.14 2.79 11.40
CA TYR A 28 -5.65 4.14 11.62
C TYR A 28 -5.00 4.25 12.99
N LEU A 29 -3.86 4.92 13.03
CA LEU A 29 -3.25 5.37 14.27
C LEU A 29 -3.95 6.66 14.69
N ASN A 30 -4.39 6.72 15.93
CA ASN A 30 -4.95 7.90 16.56
C ASN A 30 -4.02 8.38 17.68
N VAL A 31 -3.63 9.65 17.62
CA VAL A 31 -2.91 10.34 18.69
C VAL A 31 -3.79 11.47 19.17
N SER A 32 -4.26 11.41 20.41
CA SER A 32 -5.16 12.40 21.00
C SER A 32 -4.53 13.05 22.22
N PHE A 33 -4.77 14.36 22.38
CA PHE A 33 -4.30 15.19 23.48
C PHE A 33 -5.46 15.42 24.45
N PRO A 34 -5.54 14.72 25.59
CA PRO A 34 -6.71 14.81 26.47
C PRO A 34 -6.93 16.18 27.09
N TYR A 35 -5.86 16.97 27.27
CA TYR A 35 -5.96 18.32 27.86
C TYR A 35 -6.71 19.29 26.94
N SER A 36 -6.31 19.37 25.66
CA SER A 36 -6.93 20.25 24.65
C SER A 36 -8.08 19.61 23.90
N ASN A 37 -8.18 18.29 23.92
CA ASN A 37 -9.06 17.52 23.05
C ASN A 37 -8.69 17.58 21.56
N GLN A 38 -7.46 17.99 21.21
CA GLN A 38 -6.91 17.87 19.86
C GLN A 38 -6.62 16.40 19.53
N GLY A 39 -6.57 16.05 18.25
CA GLY A 39 -6.16 14.70 17.83
C GLY A 39 -5.75 14.66 16.39
N TYR A 40 -4.88 13.69 16.06
CA TYR A 40 -4.31 13.48 14.75
C TYR A 40 -4.42 12.01 14.35
N LEU A 41 -4.63 11.75 13.06
CA LEU A 41 -4.75 10.41 12.50
C LEU A 41 -3.77 10.17 11.38
N GLN A 42 -3.38 8.89 11.25
CA GLN A 42 -2.66 8.38 10.10
C GLN A 42 -3.25 7.03 9.69
N LEU A 43 -3.55 6.81 8.40
CA LEU A 43 -4.04 5.54 7.87
C LEU A 43 -2.90 4.59 7.51
N PHE A 44 -3.12 3.30 7.71
CA PHE A 44 -2.21 2.21 7.38
C PHE A 44 -2.96 1.00 6.85
N TYR A 45 -2.28 0.12 6.12
CA TYR A 45 -2.85 -1.16 5.71
C TYR A 45 -2.96 -2.19 6.84
N GLY A 46 -2.33 -1.95 7.98
CA GLY A 46 -2.38 -2.83 9.13
C GLY A 46 -1.75 -2.20 10.36
N GLU A 47 -1.66 -2.98 11.42
CA GLU A 47 -1.10 -2.58 12.72
C GLU A 47 0.18 -3.36 13.00
N ASN A 48 1.31 -2.68 13.05
CA ASN A 48 2.61 -3.22 13.41
C ASN A 48 3.54 -2.10 13.90
N ILE A 49 4.74 -2.47 14.33
CA ILE A 49 5.70 -1.53 14.89
C ILE A 49 6.12 -0.45 13.88
N GLU A 50 6.28 -0.79 12.60
CA GLU A 50 6.64 0.17 11.57
C GLU A 50 5.53 1.21 11.37
N CYS A 51 4.26 0.78 11.30
CA CYS A 51 3.10 1.68 11.19
C CYS A 51 3.02 2.62 12.40
N LEU A 52 3.23 2.12 13.61
CA LEU A 52 3.23 2.92 14.81
C LEU A 52 4.32 3.99 14.79
N LEU A 53 5.58 3.58 14.53
CA LEU A 53 6.71 4.51 14.59
C LEU A 53 6.68 5.54 13.45
N GLU A 54 6.29 5.12 12.23
CA GLU A 54 6.11 6.05 11.10
C GLU A 54 4.98 7.06 11.38
N GLY A 55 3.85 6.60 11.93
CA GLY A 55 2.73 7.48 12.26
C GLY A 55 3.05 8.45 13.38
N LEU A 56 3.70 8.01 14.45
CA LEU A 56 4.14 8.89 15.52
C LEU A 56 5.15 9.92 15.02
N LYS A 57 6.17 9.48 14.25
CA LYS A 57 7.14 10.37 13.63
C LYS A 57 6.47 11.46 12.80
N ALA A 58 5.58 11.08 11.88
CA ALA A 58 4.88 12.02 11.01
C ALA A 58 4.04 13.04 11.79
N ILE A 59 3.38 12.59 12.86
CA ILE A 59 2.59 13.48 13.73
C ILE A 59 3.52 14.42 14.51
N PHE A 60 4.61 13.95 15.11
CA PHE A 60 5.57 14.79 15.84
C PHE A 60 6.17 15.87 14.96
N GLU A 61 6.57 15.51 13.75
CA GLU A 61 7.10 16.45 12.75
C GLU A 61 6.04 17.48 12.34
N TYR A 62 4.79 17.07 12.13
CA TYR A 62 3.70 17.96 11.76
C TYR A 62 3.35 18.96 12.85
N ILE A 63 3.27 18.52 14.13
CA ILE A 63 2.93 19.40 15.25
C ILE A 63 4.11 20.24 15.76
N GLY A 64 5.34 19.92 15.30
CA GLY A 64 6.57 20.65 15.61
C GLY A 64 7.15 20.36 17.00
N GLY A 65 6.85 19.20 17.60
CA GLY A 65 7.35 18.81 18.92
C GLY A 65 6.92 17.40 19.33
N VAL A 66 7.42 16.95 20.46
CA VAL A 66 7.18 15.62 21.00
C VAL A 66 6.42 15.72 22.32
N PRO A 67 5.27 15.05 22.50
CA PRO A 67 4.59 15.00 23.80
C PRO A 67 5.53 14.43 24.87
N THR A 68 5.46 14.98 26.09
CA THR A 68 6.34 14.53 27.20
C THR A 68 6.06 13.10 27.62
N ARG A 69 4.81 12.65 27.47
CA ARG A 69 4.37 11.31 27.85
C ARG A 69 3.33 10.78 26.88
N LEU A 70 3.50 9.53 26.46
CA LEU A 70 2.55 8.79 25.63
C LEU A 70 1.90 7.67 26.44
N TRP A 71 0.56 7.66 26.41
CA TRP A 71 -0.27 6.65 27.01
C TRP A 71 -0.70 5.64 25.94
N PHE A 72 -0.39 4.36 26.15
CA PHE A 72 -0.77 3.29 25.25
C PHE A 72 -1.78 2.36 25.89
N ASP A 73 -2.73 1.87 25.12
CA ASP A 73 -3.41 0.63 25.50
C ASP A 73 -2.46 -0.56 25.35
N ASN A 74 -2.84 -1.72 25.86
CA ASN A 74 -2.02 -2.95 25.82
C ASN A 74 -1.82 -3.47 24.39
N THR A 75 -1.12 -2.73 23.54
CA THR A 75 -0.87 -3.10 22.15
C THR A 75 0.24 -4.14 22.07
N LYS A 76 -0.06 -5.30 21.49
CA LYS A 76 0.93 -6.38 21.20
C LYS A 76 2.09 -5.88 20.31
N THR A 77 1.90 -4.77 19.66
CA THR A 77 2.88 -4.13 18.77
C THR A 77 4.12 -3.61 19.50
N ILE A 78 3.94 -3.16 20.75
CA ILE A 78 5.00 -2.54 21.56
C ILE A 78 5.52 -3.48 22.63
N VAL A 79 4.65 -4.34 23.15
CA VAL A 79 4.92 -5.21 24.31
C VAL A 79 5.23 -6.64 23.85
N THR A 80 6.43 -7.13 24.13
CA THR A 80 6.81 -8.51 23.85
C THR A 80 6.30 -9.49 24.91
N LYS A 81 6.22 -9.04 26.18
CA LYS A 81 5.78 -9.87 27.30
C LYS A 81 5.28 -9.00 28.45
N ILE A 82 4.14 -9.37 29.04
CA ILE A 82 3.65 -8.81 30.29
C ILE A 82 4.15 -9.71 31.43
N LEU A 83 4.87 -9.15 32.40
CA LEU A 83 5.39 -9.85 33.56
C LEU A 83 4.35 -9.88 34.69
N LYS A 84 4.51 -10.83 35.66
CA LYS A 84 3.53 -11.05 36.75
C LYS A 84 3.28 -9.82 37.64
N GLU A 85 4.21 -8.87 37.68
CA GLU A 85 4.11 -7.64 38.48
C GLU A 85 3.59 -6.44 37.67
N GLY A 86 3.00 -6.66 36.48
CA GLY A 86 2.49 -5.59 35.63
C GLY A 86 3.57 -4.87 34.81
N SER A 87 4.86 -5.15 35.04
CA SER A 87 5.95 -4.63 34.21
C SER A 87 5.91 -5.28 32.82
N ARG A 88 6.33 -4.54 31.79
CA ARG A 88 6.25 -4.97 30.39
C ARG A 88 7.61 -4.91 29.74
N ASN A 89 7.97 -5.98 29.01
CA ASN A 89 9.14 -5.96 28.13
C ASN A 89 8.74 -5.31 26.80
N LEU A 90 9.34 -4.17 26.51
CA LEU A 90 9.16 -3.44 25.26
C LEU A 90 10.04 -4.02 24.16
N THR A 91 9.63 -3.85 22.90
CA THR A 91 10.48 -4.19 21.78
C THR A 91 11.71 -3.27 21.76
N GLU A 92 12.88 -3.80 21.42
CA GLU A 92 14.12 -3.01 21.36
C GLU A 92 13.98 -1.78 20.45
N LYS A 93 13.29 -1.96 19.32
CA LYS A 93 13.05 -0.89 18.36
C LYS A 93 12.21 0.25 18.94
N PHE A 94 11.17 -0.07 19.71
CA PHE A 94 10.36 0.92 20.39
C PHE A 94 11.14 1.65 21.50
N MET A 95 11.98 0.93 22.26
CA MET A 95 12.85 1.56 23.26
C MET A 95 13.81 2.58 22.64
N ARG A 96 14.47 2.21 21.52
CA ARG A 96 15.35 3.14 20.80
C ARG A 96 14.60 4.37 20.28
N PHE A 97 13.37 4.19 19.79
CA PHE A 97 12.52 5.31 19.35
C PHE A 97 12.16 6.23 20.51
N ARG A 98 11.74 5.67 21.65
CA ARG A 98 11.44 6.41 22.86
C ARG A 98 12.64 7.22 23.37
N GLU A 99 13.82 6.60 23.42
CA GLU A 99 15.06 7.26 23.84
C GLU A 99 15.46 8.37 22.88
N HIS A 100 15.31 8.16 21.58
CA HIS A 100 15.64 9.15 20.55
C HIS A 100 14.78 10.42 20.67
N TYR A 101 13.46 10.27 20.89
CA TYR A 101 12.53 11.38 21.05
C TYR A 101 12.39 11.88 22.48
N GLY A 102 12.87 11.15 23.47
CA GLY A 102 12.95 11.56 24.87
C GLY A 102 11.64 11.51 25.66
N PHE A 103 10.56 10.93 25.15
CA PHE A 103 9.28 10.88 25.83
C PHE A 103 9.16 9.70 26.80
N ASP A 104 8.31 9.87 27.83
CA ASP A 104 7.93 8.80 28.75
C ASP A 104 6.78 7.95 28.19
N THR A 105 6.66 6.70 28.65
CA THR A 105 5.55 5.81 28.28
C THR A 105 4.79 5.31 29.49
N VAL A 106 3.47 5.33 29.39
CA VAL A 106 2.55 4.73 30.34
C VAL A 106 1.63 3.77 29.61
N PHE A 107 1.36 2.63 30.23
CA PHE A 107 0.42 1.64 29.69
C PHE A 107 -0.79 1.54 30.59
N CYS A 108 -1.98 1.67 30.02
CA CYS A 108 -3.22 1.48 30.75
C CYS A 108 -3.34 0.08 31.32
N ASN A 109 -3.90 -0.07 32.52
CA ASN A 109 -4.16 -1.37 33.10
C ASN A 109 -5.36 -2.04 32.41
N PRO A 110 -5.29 -3.37 32.15
CA PRO A 110 -6.36 -4.10 31.44
C PRO A 110 -7.73 -4.00 32.12
N GLU A 111 -7.76 -3.82 33.45
CA GLU A 111 -8.99 -3.82 34.26
C GLU A 111 -9.50 -2.41 34.63
N ALA A 112 -8.76 -1.34 34.30
CA ALA A 112 -9.12 0.02 34.65
C ALA A 112 -9.92 0.73 33.52
N GLY A 113 -11.19 0.37 33.37
CA GLY A 113 -12.10 0.97 32.38
C GLY A 113 -12.24 2.50 32.51
N HIS A 114 -11.95 3.07 33.68
CA HIS A 114 -11.98 4.51 33.92
C HIS A 114 -10.83 5.29 33.24
N GLU A 115 -9.72 4.62 32.91
CA GLU A 115 -8.57 5.20 32.21
C GLU A 115 -8.81 5.29 30.70
N LYS A 116 -9.72 4.46 30.17
CA LYS A 116 -10.01 4.30 28.72
C LYS A 116 -11.09 5.25 28.18
N GLY A 117 -11.96 5.79 29.02
CA GLY A 117 -13.18 6.48 28.58
C GLY A 117 -12.95 7.67 27.62
N ASN A 118 -11.81 8.33 27.67
CA ASN A 118 -11.48 9.43 26.76
C ASN A 118 -10.92 8.94 25.42
N VAL A 119 -10.11 7.87 25.42
CA VAL A 119 -9.51 7.30 24.20
C VAL A 119 -10.56 6.69 23.31
N GLU A 120 -11.42 5.82 23.84
CA GLU A 120 -12.47 5.14 23.07
C GLU A 120 -13.48 6.13 22.47
N SER A 121 -13.83 7.20 23.20
CA SER A 121 -14.72 8.24 22.69
C SER A 121 -14.06 9.04 21.54
N LYS A 122 -12.75 9.29 21.62
CA LYS A 122 -11.99 10.05 20.61
C LYS A 122 -11.71 9.22 19.37
N VAL A 123 -11.34 7.96 19.53
CA VAL A 123 -11.21 6.98 18.43
C VAL A 123 -12.53 6.92 17.65
N GLY A 124 -13.66 6.77 18.34
CA GLY A 124 -14.98 6.77 17.70
C GLY A 124 -15.36 8.11 17.05
N TYR A 125 -14.99 9.25 17.68
CA TYR A 125 -15.21 10.58 17.11
C TYR A 125 -14.45 10.75 15.79
N HIS A 126 -13.15 10.49 15.77
CA HIS A 126 -12.32 10.64 14.58
C HIS A 126 -12.79 9.74 13.46
N ARG A 127 -13.12 8.47 13.76
CA ARG A 127 -13.67 7.56 12.75
C ARG A 127 -14.91 8.15 12.08
N ARG A 128 -15.86 8.67 12.84
CA ARG A 128 -17.11 9.22 12.29
C ARG A 128 -16.95 10.53 11.54
N ASN A 129 -16.01 11.39 11.95
CA ASN A 129 -15.88 12.73 11.41
C ASN A 129 -14.78 12.86 10.34
N MET A 130 -13.73 12.01 10.40
CA MET A 130 -12.59 12.10 9.49
C MET A 130 -12.60 11.00 8.42
N LEU A 131 -13.21 9.83 8.73
CA LEU A 131 -13.16 8.65 7.87
C LEU A 131 -14.55 8.24 7.33
N VAL A 132 -15.55 9.11 7.45
CA VAL A 132 -16.89 8.94 6.86
C VAL A 132 -17.21 10.17 6.01
N PRO A 133 -17.59 10.00 4.74
CA PRO A 133 -17.69 8.74 3.99
C PRO A 133 -16.33 8.04 3.82
N ILE A 134 -16.35 6.73 3.47
CA ILE A 134 -15.11 5.94 3.29
C ILE A 134 -14.15 6.69 2.37
N PRO A 135 -12.91 6.98 2.82
CA PRO A 135 -11.92 7.74 2.06
C PRO A 135 -11.61 7.11 0.71
N ARG A 136 -11.39 7.94 -0.30
CA ARG A 136 -11.02 7.54 -1.66
C ARG A 136 -9.86 8.40 -2.14
N PHE A 137 -8.74 7.77 -2.47
CA PHE A 137 -7.52 8.45 -2.90
C PHE A 137 -6.70 7.58 -3.85
N GLN A 138 -5.64 8.15 -4.42
CA GLN A 138 -4.71 7.45 -5.29
C GLN A 138 -3.45 6.99 -4.55
N GLU A 139 -2.99 7.75 -3.55
CA GLU A 139 -1.77 7.49 -2.81
C GLU A 139 -1.98 7.72 -1.31
N LEU A 140 -1.78 6.66 -0.52
CA LEU A 140 -1.99 6.69 0.94
C LEU A 140 -1.12 7.74 1.64
N ARG A 141 0.13 7.90 1.24
CA ARG A 141 1.04 8.87 1.86
C ARG A 141 0.53 10.30 1.73
N LYS A 142 0.13 10.69 0.51
CA LYS A 142 -0.43 12.02 0.25
C LYS A 142 -1.74 12.25 1.01
N TYR A 143 -2.60 11.23 1.04
CA TYR A 143 -3.83 11.33 1.82
C TYR A 143 -3.56 11.51 3.33
N ASN A 144 -2.55 10.85 3.87
CA ASN A 144 -2.14 11.02 5.26
C ASN A 144 -1.64 12.45 5.56
N GLU A 145 -0.95 13.11 4.63
CA GLU A 145 -0.58 14.52 4.75
C GLU A 145 -1.82 15.42 4.77
N GLU A 146 -2.78 15.19 3.87
CA GLU A 146 -4.08 15.90 3.84
C GLU A 146 -4.89 15.64 5.13
N LEU A 147 -4.83 14.44 5.68
CA LEU A 147 -5.55 14.05 6.89
C LEU A 147 -5.02 14.80 8.13
N LEU A 148 -3.71 15.04 8.23
CA LEU A 148 -3.13 15.86 9.29
C LEU A 148 -3.66 17.30 9.24
N VAL A 149 -3.78 17.88 8.04
CA VAL A 149 -4.36 19.22 7.88
C VAL A 149 -5.83 19.25 8.34
N LYS A 150 -6.64 18.27 7.92
CA LYS A 150 -8.04 18.15 8.37
C LYS A 150 -8.16 18.00 9.87
N CYS A 151 -7.27 17.21 10.49
CA CYS A 151 -7.24 17.07 11.94
C CYS A 151 -6.90 18.40 12.64
N ASN A 152 -6.00 19.19 12.07
CA ASN A 152 -5.66 20.50 12.60
C ASN A 152 -6.83 21.48 12.48
N GLU A 153 -7.56 21.47 11.36
CA GLU A 153 -8.76 22.29 11.14
C GLU A 153 -9.90 21.94 12.10
N ASP A 154 -10.06 20.66 12.48
CA ASP A 154 -11.04 20.22 13.51
C ASP A 154 -10.79 20.89 14.87
N GLY A 155 -9.59 21.32 15.15
CA GLY A 155 -9.23 22.10 16.34
C GLY A 155 -9.91 23.46 16.43
N ASN A 156 -10.49 23.99 15.35
CA ASN A 156 -11.18 25.27 15.34
C ASN A 156 -12.60 25.24 15.96
N ARG A 157 -13.05 24.09 16.43
CA ARG A 157 -14.30 23.94 17.19
C ARG A 157 -14.09 24.22 18.68
N GLU A 158 -15.18 24.57 19.37
CA GLU A 158 -15.17 24.74 20.82
C GLU A 158 -14.93 23.41 21.56
N HIS A 159 -14.22 23.51 22.66
CA HIS A 159 -14.01 22.36 23.54
C HIS A 159 -15.29 22.08 24.34
N TYR A 160 -15.68 20.81 24.45
CA TYR A 160 -16.96 20.36 25.02
C TYR A 160 -17.15 20.63 26.51
N ARG A 161 -16.08 20.98 27.26
CA ARG A 161 -16.13 21.30 28.69
C ARG A 161 -15.47 22.64 29.04
N LYS A 162 -14.47 23.07 28.27
CA LYS A 162 -13.74 24.30 28.50
C LYS A 162 -14.32 25.37 27.57
N ALA A 163 -14.59 26.57 28.09
CA ALA A 163 -15.14 27.67 27.29
C ALA A 163 -14.06 28.30 26.40
N ASP A 164 -13.39 27.47 25.55
CA ASP A 164 -12.35 27.93 24.64
C ASP A 164 -12.24 27.01 23.42
N PHE A 165 -11.54 27.44 22.38
CA PHE A 165 -11.29 26.63 21.17
C PHE A 165 -10.23 25.57 21.44
N ILE A 166 -10.38 24.38 20.83
CA ILE A 166 -9.42 23.28 20.96
C ILE A 166 -8.03 23.71 20.47
N SER A 167 -7.96 24.43 19.34
CA SER A 167 -6.71 24.95 18.79
C SER A 167 -5.96 25.84 19.76
N LYS A 168 -6.67 26.70 20.52
CA LYS A 168 -6.07 27.55 21.52
C LYS A 168 -5.58 26.76 22.74
N LEU A 169 -6.37 25.79 23.21
CA LEU A 169 -5.95 24.89 24.27
C LEU A 169 -4.76 24.02 23.86
N PHE A 170 -4.65 23.67 22.57
CA PHE A 170 -3.53 22.92 22.04
C PHE A 170 -2.21 23.71 22.06
N GLU A 171 -2.25 25.03 21.98
CA GLU A 171 -1.04 25.83 22.18
C GLU A 171 -0.49 25.70 23.63
N GLU A 172 -1.34 25.40 24.64
CA GLU A 172 -0.87 25.04 25.97
C GLU A 172 -0.21 23.66 26.02
N ASP A 173 -0.74 22.66 25.23
CA ASP A 173 -0.07 21.37 25.04
C ASP A 173 1.33 21.57 24.43
N LYS A 174 1.44 22.37 23.38
CA LYS A 174 2.70 22.62 22.65
C LYS A 174 3.77 23.28 23.52
N LYS A 175 3.41 24.14 24.47
CA LYS A 175 4.37 24.77 25.41
C LYS A 175 5.12 23.74 26.26
N ASN A 176 4.51 22.56 26.46
CA ASN A 176 5.07 21.48 27.25
C ASN A 176 5.77 20.40 26.40
N PHE A 177 5.79 20.53 25.07
CA PHE A 177 6.43 19.54 24.21
C PHE A 177 7.95 19.59 24.34
N LEU A 178 8.55 18.41 24.18
CA LEU A 178 9.99 18.29 23.98
C LEU A 178 10.34 18.74 22.55
N PRO A 179 11.54 19.31 22.35
CA PRO A 179 11.99 19.69 21.01
C PRO A 179 12.19 18.46 20.13
N LEU A 180 11.96 18.61 18.83
CA LEU A 180 12.30 17.58 17.86
C LEU A 180 13.82 17.34 17.83
N PRO A 181 14.28 16.08 17.78
CA PRO A 181 15.69 15.77 17.58
C PRO A 181 16.23 16.36 16.28
N ALA A 182 17.52 16.72 16.27
CA ALA A 182 18.19 17.27 15.08
C ALA A 182 18.33 16.23 13.93
N THR A 183 18.30 14.94 14.27
CA THR A 183 18.40 13.84 13.30
C THR A 183 17.09 13.05 13.28
N GLU A 184 16.69 12.61 12.09
CA GLU A 184 15.50 11.77 11.94
C GLU A 184 15.78 10.34 12.41
N PHE A 185 14.78 9.72 13.05
CA PHE A 185 14.82 8.30 13.39
C PHE A 185 14.45 7.45 12.16
N ASP A 186 15.26 6.42 11.85
CA ASP A 186 14.88 5.42 10.83
C ASP A 186 13.88 4.43 11.42
N THR A 187 12.63 4.58 11.03
CA THR A 187 11.51 3.74 11.47
C THR A 187 11.46 2.37 10.80
N ALA A 188 12.31 2.11 9.80
CA ALA A 188 12.34 0.82 9.10
C ALA A 188 12.86 -0.32 9.99
N GLY A 189 12.31 -1.52 9.81
CA GLY A 189 12.85 -2.76 10.36
C GLY A 189 13.89 -3.36 9.42
N TYR A 190 14.95 -3.95 10.00
CA TYR A 190 15.97 -4.66 9.22
C TYR A 190 16.06 -6.10 9.72
N HIS A 191 15.88 -7.05 8.80
CA HIS A 191 15.89 -8.47 9.12
C HIS A 191 16.74 -9.24 8.12
N ILE A 192 17.39 -10.29 8.58
CA ILE A 192 18.08 -11.25 7.71
C ILE A 192 17.11 -12.39 7.44
N VAL A 193 16.84 -12.65 6.15
CA VAL A 193 16.02 -13.77 5.71
C VAL A 193 16.83 -14.73 4.86
N HIS A 194 16.44 -16.00 4.85
CA HIS A 194 17.01 -17.01 3.95
C HIS A 194 16.08 -17.20 2.75
N THR A 195 16.60 -17.07 1.56
CA THR A 195 15.85 -17.31 0.33
C THR A 195 15.85 -18.78 -0.04
N ASN A 196 14.78 -19.25 -0.67
CA ASN A 196 14.67 -20.59 -1.20
C ASN A 196 15.46 -20.77 -2.52
N GLY A 197 15.43 -21.97 -3.10
CA GLY A 197 16.11 -22.31 -4.38
C GLY A 197 15.66 -21.47 -5.61
N TYR A 198 14.62 -20.65 -5.45
CA TYR A 198 14.11 -19.74 -6.48
C TYR A 198 14.39 -18.26 -6.17
N GLY A 199 15.15 -17.96 -5.11
CA GLY A 199 15.41 -16.59 -4.69
C GLY A 199 14.17 -15.90 -4.15
N ARG A 200 13.33 -16.61 -3.39
CA ARG A 200 12.12 -16.10 -2.72
C ARG A 200 12.23 -16.34 -1.23
N PHE A 201 11.57 -15.50 -0.44
CA PHE A 201 11.51 -15.63 1.02
C PHE A 201 10.09 -15.41 1.54
N TYR A 202 9.86 -15.76 2.79
CA TYR A 202 8.57 -15.71 3.44
C TYR A 202 8.61 -14.82 4.68
N LEU A 203 7.53 -14.07 4.89
CA LEU A 203 7.24 -13.33 6.10
C LEU A 203 5.90 -13.78 6.68
N ASN A 204 5.54 -13.25 7.87
CA ASN A 204 4.29 -13.53 8.55
C ASN A 204 3.99 -15.04 8.65
N ASN A 205 4.91 -15.77 9.28
CA ASN A 205 4.79 -17.24 9.48
C ASN A 205 4.52 -18.03 8.18
N GLY A 206 5.09 -17.57 7.05
CA GLY A 206 4.94 -18.25 5.77
C GLY A 206 3.73 -17.83 4.94
N LEU A 207 2.92 -16.89 5.42
CA LEU A 207 1.75 -16.41 4.70
C LEU A 207 2.08 -15.46 3.55
N HIS A 208 3.13 -14.65 3.69
CA HIS A 208 3.50 -13.63 2.72
C HIS A 208 4.80 -14.00 2.01
N GLU A 209 4.71 -14.33 0.74
CA GLU A 209 5.86 -14.69 -0.10
C GLU A 209 6.31 -13.50 -0.95
N TYR A 210 7.63 -13.26 -0.98
CA TYR A 210 8.27 -12.20 -1.75
C TYR A 210 9.39 -12.75 -2.61
N SER A 211 9.50 -12.25 -3.83
CA SER A 211 10.61 -12.57 -4.72
C SER A 211 11.79 -11.62 -4.50
N VAL A 212 13.00 -12.08 -4.72
CA VAL A 212 14.19 -11.23 -4.81
C VAL A 212 14.72 -11.29 -6.24
N SER A 213 15.48 -12.34 -6.55
CA SER A 213 16.01 -12.64 -7.87
C SER A 213 16.61 -14.05 -7.85
N PRO A 214 16.63 -14.80 -8.95
CA PRO A 214 17.31 -16.09 -9.03
C PRO A 214 18.79 -16.04 -8.65
N LYS A 215 19.44 -14.87 -8.78
CA LYS A 215 20.84 -14.66 -8.37
C LYS A 215 21.06 -14.91 -6.88
N TYR A 216 20.02 -14.66 -6.08
CA TYR A 216 20.06 -14.81 -4.61
C TYR A 216 19.38 -16.11 -4.14
N ALA A 217 19.38 -17.16 -4.96
CA ALA A 217 18.84 -18.47 -4.57
C ALA A 217 19.68 -19.11 -3.47
N ASN A 218 19.03 -19.63 -2.42
CA ASN A 218 19.66 -20.27 -1.25
C ASN A 218 20.71 -19.39 -0.55
N THR A 219 20.49 -18.08 -0.49
CA THR A 219 21.38 -17.12 0.16
C THR A 219 20.70 -16.41 1.32
N ARG A 220 21.50 -15.75 2.15
CA ARG A 220 20.99 -14.79 3.16
C ARG A 220 20.90 -13.42 2.53
N VAL A 221 19.77 -12.74 2.73
CA VAL A 221 19.51 -11.40 2.20
C VAL A 221 19.01 -10.52 3.34
N VAL A 222 19.53 -9.30 3.43
CA VAL A 222 18.99 -8.29 4.33
C VAL A 222 17.75 -7.71 3.69
N ILE A 223 16.68 -7.58 4.46
CA ILE A 223 15.44 -6.91 4.03
C ILE A 223 15.20 -5.68 4.90
N LYS A 224 14.87 -4.57 4.27
CA LYS A 224 14.34 -3.36 4.90
C LYS A 224 12.81 -3.40 4.83
N ILE A 225 12.13 -3.26 5.98
CA ILE A 225 10.67 -3.30 6.08
C ILE A 225 10.18 -1.94 6.60
N THR A 226 9.28 -1.32 5.86
CA THR A 226 8.56 -0.10 6.25
C THR A 226 7.07 -0.43 6.43
N SER A 227 6.25 0.56 6.76
CA SER A 227 4.80 0.39 6.74
C SER A 227 4.25 0.04 5.36
N LEU A 228 4.88 0.51 4.28
CA LEU A 228 4.38 0.37 2.90
C LEU A 228 5.16 -0.63 2.05
N TYR A 229 6.42 -0.89 2.39
CA TYR A 229 7.32 -1.64 1.51
C TYR A 229 8.14 -2.71 2.24
N VAL A 230 8.46 -3.77 1.48
CA VAL A 230 9.46 -4.77 1.81
C VAL A 230 10.53 -4.71 0.72
N ILE A 231 11.77 -4.42 1.12
CA ILE A 231 12.86 -4.07 0.21
C ILE A 231 14.06 -4.98 0.50
N PRO A 232 14.26 -6.06 -0.26
CA PRO A 232 15.51 -6.83 -0.25
C PRO A 232 16.68 -5.96 -0.71
N MET A 233 17.81 -6.06 0.01
CA MET A 233 19.01 -5.27 -0.19
C MET A 233 20.20 -6.17 -0.48
N ASP A 234 21.14 -5.68 -1.29
CA ASP A 234 22.40 -6.36 -1.55
C ASP A 234 23.42 -6.17 -0.41
N GLU A 235 24.61 -6.75 -0.55
CA GLU A 235 25.70 -6.64 0.43
C GLU A 235 26.20 -5.20 0.60
N ASN A 236 25.97 -4.32 -0.39
CA ASN A 236 26.32 -2.90 -0.35
C ASN A 236 25.14 -2.01 0.11
N GLN A 237 24.08 -2.63 0.65
CA GLN A 237 22.85 -1.96 1.08
C GLN A 237 22.08 -1.26 -0.06
N ASN A 238 22.32 -1.64 -1.32
CA ASN A 238 21.50 -1.17 -2.42
C ASN A 238 20.20 -1.97 -2.53
N GLU A 239 19.15 -1.31 -2.92
CA GLU A 239 17.86 -1.95 -3.19
C GLU A 239 17.97 -2.90 -4.38
N ILE A 240 17.59 -4.17 -4.20
CA ILE A 240 17.51 -5.15 -5.28
C ILE A 240 16.16 -5.04 -5.99
N VAL A 241 15.08 -5.07 -5.22
CA VAL A 241 13.68 -4.92 -5.67
C VAL A 241 12.86 -4.31 -4.56
N ARG A 242 11.73 -3.67 -4.93
CA ARG A 242 10.78 -3.09 -3.98
C ARG A 242 9.40 -3.72 -4.16
N HIS A 243 8.87 -4.26 -3.10
CA HIS A 243 7.52 -4.79 -3.03
C HIS A 243 6.62 -3.89 -2.20
N LYS A 244 5.35 -3.72 -2.60
CA LYS A 244 4.34 -3.29 -1.64
C LYS A 244 4.25 -4.34 -0.54
N ARG A 245 4.20 -3.92 0.72
CA ARG A 245 4.08 -4.83 1.86
C ARG A 245 2.71 -5.50 1.81
N LEU A 246 2.70 -6.81 1.97
CA LEU A 246 1.48 -7.60 2.07
C LEU A 246 0.96 -7.55 3.51
N TYR A 247 -0.36 -7.51 3.65
CA TYR A 247 -1.07 -7.47 4.91
C TYR A 247 -2.19 -8.51 4.91
N GLY A 248 -2.66 -8.88 6.11
CA GLY A 248 -3.73 -9.87 6.30
C GLY A 248 -3.22 -11.25 6.68
N ASP A 249 -4.17 -12.16 6.99
CA ASP A 249 -3.92 -13.47 7.57
C ASP A 249 -4.12 -14.62 6.57
N HIS A 250 -4.06 -14.32 5.28
CA HIS A 250 -4.17 -15.30 4.20
C HIS A 250 -2.89 -15.35 3.38
N LYS A 251 -2.70 -16.46 2.65
CA LYS A 251 -1.55 -16.63 1.78
C LYS A 251 -1.58 -15.64 0.63
N GLN A 252 -0.51 -14.86 0.49
CA GLN A 252 -0.32 -13.89 -0.56
C GLN A 252 1.09 -13.98 -1.12
N GLN A 253 1.26 -13.55 -2.36
CA GLN A 253 2.57 -13.48 -2.99
C GLN A 253 2.78 -12.15 -3.71
N SER A 254 3.98 -11.61 -3.63
CA SER A 254 4.43 -10.47 -4.40
C SER A 254 5.63 -10.85 -5.26
N MET A 255 5.43 -10.89 -6.58
CA MET A 255 6.41 -11.36 -7.54
C MET A 255 6.90 -10.23 -8.42
N LYS A 256 8.20 -10.01 -8.47
CA LYS A 256 8.87 -9.13 -9.43
C LYS A 256 9.46 -9.96 -10.56
N TRP A 257 8.77 -9.99 -11.68
CA TRP A 257 9.05 -10.91 -12.79
C TRP A 257 10.32 -10.61 -13.58
N LEU A 258 10.72 -9.34 -13.68
CA LEU A 258 11.81 -8.92 -14.57
C LEU A 258 13.14 -9.66 -14.33
N PRO A 259 13.65 -9.83 -13.09
CA PRO A 259 14.88 -10.59 -12.85
C PRO A 259 14.78 -12.05 -13.30
N TYR A 260 13.61 -12.66 -13.14
CA TYR A 260 13.35 -14.06 -13.51
C TYR A 260 13.24 -14.23 -15.01
N LEU A 261 12.54 -13.36 -15.72
CA LEU A 261 12.44 -13.36 -17.18
C LEU A 261 13.80 -13.18 -17.83
N ARG A 262 14.63 -12.26 -17.33
CA ARG A 262 16.00 -12.07 -17.82
C ARG A 262 16.88 -13.31 -17.62
N GLN A 263 16.74 -13.99 -16.49
CA GLN A 263 17.47 -15.23 -16.22
C GLN A 263 17.00 -16.38 -17.12
N LEU A 264 15.69 -16.55 -17.29
CA LEU A 264 15.09 -17.56 -18.16
C LEU A 264 15.41 -17.32 -19.63
N ALA A 265 15.50 -16.06 -20.06
CA ALA A 265 15.92 -15.71 -21.42
C ALA A 265 17.34 -16.22 -21.74
N LYS A 266 18.26 -16.18 -20.77
CA LYS A 266 19.63 -16.69 -20.92
C LYS A 266 19.68 -18.23 -20.91
N ARG A 267 18.72 -18.90 -20.25
CA ARG A 267 18.66 -20.35 -20.10
C ARG A 267 17.25 -20.87 -20.36
N PRO A 268 16.72 -20.75 -21.61
CA PRO A 268 15.32 -21.06 -21.89
C PRO A 268 14.97 -22.55 -21.71
N GLY A 269 15.96 -23.44 -21.76
CA GLY A 269 15.78 -24.87 -21.46
C GLY A 269 15.43 -25.17 -20.01
N ALA A 270 15.80 -24.28 -19.07
CA ALA A 270 15.50 -24.45 -17.65
C ALA A 270 14.05 -24.06 -17.28
N LEU A 271 13.28 -23.45 -18.19
CA LEU A 271 11.95 -22.91 -17.93
C LEU A 271 11.02 -23.95 -17.26
N LYS A 272 10.85 -25.12 -17.86
CA LYS A 272 9.92 -26.16 -17.38
C LYS A 272 10.37 -26.82 -16.07
N TYR A 273 11.67 -26.82 -15.80
CA TYR A 273 12.26 -27.39 -14.58
C TYR A 273 12.39 -26.38 -13.45
N SER A 274 12.15 -25.12 -13.72
CA SER A 274 12.13 -24.07 -12.70
C SER A 274 10.73 -23.99 -12.06
N GLY A 275 10.64 -23.96 -10.74
CA GLY A 275 9.36 -23.72 -10.06
C GLY A 275 8.69 -22.40 -10.44
N ILE A 276 9.42 -21.52 -11.15
CA ILE A 276 8.92 -20.27 -11.73
C ILE A 276 7.84 -20.52 -12.79
N TYR A 277 7.99 -21.60 -13.60
CA TYR A 277 6.98 -21.96 -14.58
C TYR A 277 5.61 -22.23 -13.94
N ASN A 278 5.58 -22.88 -12.78
CA ASN A 278 4.32 -23.24 -12.10
C ASN A 278 3.52 -22.02 -11.64
N ILE A 279 4.20 -20.92 -11.30
CA ILE A 279 3.58 -19.67 -10.83
C ILE A 279 3.34 -18.65 -11.93
N MET A 280 3.79 -18.91 -13.18
CA MET A 280 3.48 -18.03 -14.30
C MET A 280 1.98 -18.00 -14.61
N PRO A 281 1.46 -16.87 -15.13
CA PRO A 281 0.11 -16.81 -15.67
C PRO A 281 -0.13 -17.89 -16.73
N GLU A 282 -1.30 -18.50 -16.73
CA GLU A 282 -1.62 -19.63 -17.62
C GLU A 282 -1.44 -19.31 -19.11
N ASP A 283 -1.84 -18.12 -19.54
CA ASP A 283 -1.70 -17.73 -20.94
C ASP A 283 -0.24 -17.54 -21.34
N MET A 284 0.60 -17.09 -20.40
CA MET A 284 2.04 -17.02 -20.64
C MET A 284 2.67 -18.42 -20.75
N LYS A 285 2.23 -19.39 -19.95
CA LYS A 285 2.64 -20.81 -20.10
C LYS A 285 2.25 -21.36 -21.46
N LYS A 286 0.96 -21.22 -21.83
CA LYS A 286 0.43 -21.67 -23.14
C LYS A 286 1.20 -21.04 -24.29
N TYR A 287 1.48 -19.74 -24.23
CA TYR A 287 2.23 -19.02 -25.25
C TYR A 287 3.66 -19.57 -25.37
N LEU A 288 4.38 -19.71 -24.26
CA LEU A 288 5.74 -20.22 -24.24
C LEU A 288 5.83 -21.71 -24.65
N ASP A 289 4.77 -22.49 -24.43
CA ASP A 289 4.72 -23.88 -24.88
C ASP A 289 4.48 -24.01 -26.38
N LYS A 290 3.68 -23.12 -26.98
CA LYS A 290 3.48 -23.03 -28.43
C LYS A 290 4.73 -22.53 -29.15
N CYS A 291 5.61 -21.76 -28.52
CA CYS A 291 6.83 -21.22 -29.13
C CYS A 291 7.83 -22.32 -29.50
N LYS A 292 8.48 -22.17 -30.64
CA LYS A 292 9.63 -23.02 -31.04
C LYS A 292 10.74 -22.92 -29.99
N ARG A 293 11.32 -24.02 -29.61
CA ARG A 293 12.36 -24.09 -28.57
C ARG A 293 13.55 -23.17 -28.88
N SER A 294 13.92 -22.99 -30.14
CA SER A 294 15.00 -22.10 -30.60
C SER A 294 14.69 -20.62 -30.42
N GLU A 295 13.41 -20.22 -30.44
CA GLU A 295 12.97 -18.82 -30.36
C GLU A 295 12.60 -18.40 -28.94
N ARG A 296 12.40 -19.37 -28.03
CA ARG A 296 11.91 -19.13 -26.65
C ARG A 296 12.80 -18.16 -25.89
N GLY A 297 14.11 -18.19 -26.06
CA GLY A 297 15.04 -17.25 -25.43
C GLY A 297 14.84 -15.80 -25.91
N LYS A 298 14.64 -15.62 -27.20
CA LYS A 298 14.35 -14.33 -27.84
C LYS A 298 13.02 -13.75 -27.32
N ILE A 299 12.00 -14.60 -27.32
CA ILE A 299 10.65 -14.23 -26.82
C ILE A 299 10.69 -13.83 -25.35
N LEU A 300 11.36 -14.60 -24.49
CA LEU A 300 11.54 -14.25 -23.07
C LEU A 300 12.31 -12.93 -22.90
N SER A 301 13.31 -12.65 -23.73
CA SER A 301 14.02 -11.37 -23.71
C SER A 301 13.11 -10.20 -24.09
N VAL A 302 12.26 -10.40 -25.10
CA VAL A 302 11.27 -9.38 -25.50
C VAL A 302 10.26 -9.15 -24.38
N ILE A 303 9.67 -10.20 -23.81
CA ILE A 303 8.74 -10.07 -22.67
C ILE A 303 9.42 -9.34 -21.49
N ALA A 304 10.69 -9.64 -21.21
CA ALA A 304 11.45 -8.91 -20.19
C ALA A 304 11.59 -7.41 -20.51
N SER A 305 11.89 -7.06 -21.76
CA SER A 305 11.95 -5.66 -22.22
C SER A 305 10.61 -4.94 -22.12
N LEU A 306 9.52 -5.61 -22.48
CA LEU A 306 8.17 -5.05 -22.37
C LEU A 306 7.80 -4.85 -20.90
N THR A 307 8.16 -5.82 -20.03
CA THR A 307 7.98 -5.72 -18.57
C THR A 307 8.76 -4.55 -17.97
N GLU A 308 9.97 -4.30 -18.46
CA GLU A 308 10.80 -3.18 -17.98
C GLU A 308 10.20 -1.82 -18.36
N LYS A 309 9.63 -1.70 -19.56
CA LYS A 309 9.05 -0.45 -20.07
C LYS A 309 7.71 -0.10 -19.42
N ASN A 310 6.79 -1.04 -19.34
CA ASN A 310 5.39 -0.77 -19.01
C ASN A 310 4.85 -1.67 -17.87
N GLY A 311 5.71 -2.43 -17.20
CA GLY A 311 5.31 -3.34 -16.13
C GLY A 311 4.89 -4.73 -16.62
N PHE A 312 4.91 -5.70 -15.69
CA PHE A 312 4.61 -7.10 -16.02
C PHE A 312 3.15 -7.32 -16.42
N GLU A 313 2.21 -6.62 -15.84
CA GLU A 313 0.78 -6.76 -16.12
C GLU A 313 0.47 -6.43 -17.60
N ASN A 314 1.01 -5.32 -18.11
CA ASN A 314 0.87 -4.94 -19.51
C ASN A 314 1.56 -5.94 -20.46
N ALA A 315 2.72 -6.47 -20.06
CA ALA A 315 3.40 -7.50 -20.83
C ALA A 315 2.59 -8.82 -20.84
N ALA A 316 2.01 -9.22 -19.70
CA ALA A 316 1.15 -10.39 -19.61
C ALA A 316 -0.13 -10.22 -20.43
N GLN A 317 -0.79 -9.07 -20.35
CA GLN A 317 -1.96 -8.76 -21.18
C GLN A 317 -1.63 -8.80 -22.68
N THR A 318 -0.45 -8.29 -23.06
CA THR A 318 0.03 -8.39 -24.44
C THR A 318 0.13 -9.86 -24.90
N VAL A 319 0.72 -10.72 -24.08
CA VAL A 319 0.83 -12.17 -24.37
C VAL A 319 -0.54 -12.80 -24.52
N THR A 320 -1.49 -12.49 -23.63
CA THR A 320 -2.88 -12.98 -23.71
C THR A 320 -3.54 -12.57 -25.02
N GLN A 321 -3.42 -11.30 -25.42
CA GLN A 321 -4.01 -10.81 -26.67
C GLN A 321 -3.38 -11.48 -27.91
N VAL A 322 -2.06 -11.56 -27.98
CA VAL A 322 -1.36 -12.20 -29.10
C VAL A 322 -1.73 -13.69 -29.20
N LEU A 323 -1.91 -14.36 -28.05
CA LEU A 323 -2.34 -15.76 -28.01
C LEU A 323 -3.76 -15.94 -28.56
N CYS A 324 -4.68 -14.98 -28.37
CA CYS A 324 -6.02 -14.99 -28.94
C CYS A 324 -6.00 -14.99 -30.51
N TYR A 325 -4.98 -14.38 -31.11
CA TYR A 325 -4.78 -14.37 -32.56
C TYR A 325 -3.92 -15.52 -33.06
N ASP A 326 -3.58 -16.48 -32.18
CA ASP A 326 -2.70 -17.65 -32.48
C ASP A 326 -1.33 -17.27 -33.06
N ALA A 327 -0.88 -16.03 -32.78
CA ALA A 327 0.43 -15.55 -33.21
C ALA A 327 1.47 -15.84 -32.12
N VAL A 328 2.61 -16.38 -32.46
CA VAL A 328 3.64 -16.85 -31.51
C VAL A 328 5.04 -16.35 -31.90
N ASP A 329 5.12 -15.15 -32.41
CA ASP A 329 6.34 -14.51 -32.89
C ASP A 329 6.64 -13.21 -32.16
N VAL A 330 7.89 -12.74 -32.29
CA VAL A 330 8.40 -11.53 -31.61
C VAL A 330 7.73 -10.25 -32.13
N ASP A 331 7.50 -10.19 -33.46
CA ASP A 331 7.00 -8.97 -34.10
C ASP A 331 5.54 -8.70 -33.70
N SER A 332 4.75 -9.79 -33.62
CA SER A 332 3.38 -9.73 -33.09
C SER A 332 3.32 -9.24 -31.63
N LEU A 333 4.24 -9.71 -30.77
CA LEU A 333 4.35 -9.22 -29.38
C LEU A 333 4.64 -7.72 -29.33
N ILE A 334 5.62 -7.26 -30.09
CA ILE A 334 6.03 -5.85 -30.09
C ILE A 334 4.91 -4.95 -30.64
N SER A 335 4.27 -5.37 -31.74
CA SER A 335 3.19 -4.64 -32.39
C SER A 335 1.96 -4.54 -31.48
N MET A 336 1.54 -5.65 -30.88
CA MET A 336 0.41 -5.68 -29.94
C MET A 336 0.69 -4.83 -28.70
N HIS A 337 1.91 -4.92 -28.14
CA HIS A 337 2.28 -4.10 -26.98
C HIS A 337 2.24 -2.61 -27.28
N ARG A 338 2.74 -2.22 -28.46
CA ARG A 338 2.62 -0.81 -28.90
C ARG A 338 1.17 -0.39 -29.01
N HIS A 339 0.32 -1.24 -29.56
CA HIS A 339 -1.11 -0.96 -29.69
C HIS A 339 -1.80 -0.77 -28.32
N LEU A 340 -1.50 -1.65 -27.36
CA LEU A 340 -2.09 -1.60 -26.02
C LEU A 340 -1.56 -0.45 -25.14
N CYS A 341 -0.28 -0.09 -25.30
CA CYS A 341 0.39 0.89 -24.44
C CYS A 341 0.59 2.26 -25.10
N SER A 342 0.24 2.43 -26.40
CA SER A 342 0.24 3.74 -27.02
C SER A 342 -1.02 4.50 -26.61
N GLU A 343 -0.85 5.74 -26.15
CA GLU A 343 -1.97 6.68 -26.06
C GLU A 343 -2.63 6.77 -27.45
N ILE A 344 -3.94 6.58 -27.49
CA ILE A 344 -4.72 6.81 -28.70
C ILE A 344 -4.57 8.30 -29.02
N ARG A 345 -3.62 8.64 -29.89
CA ARG A 345 -3.55 10.00 -30.41
C ARG A 345 -4.85 10.24 -31.17
N GLU A 346 -5.70 11.08 -30.66
CA GLU A 346 -6.80 11.63 -31.45
C GLU A 346 -6.16 12.28 -32.68
N LEU A 347 -6.27 11.60 -33.80
CA LEU A 347 -5.82 12.17 -35.06
C LEU A 347 -6.69 13.43 -35.32
N PRO A 348 -6.08 14.57 -35.60
CA PRO A 348 -6.86 15.74 -35.93
C PRO A 348 -7.76 15.41 -37.13
N PRO A 349 -9.01 15.89 -37.14
CA PRO A 349 -9.95 15.56 -38.22
C PRO A 349 -9.30 15.89 -39.57
N MET A 350 -9.28 14.89 -40.46
CA MET A 350 -8.72 15.07 -41.81
C MET A 350 -9.35 16.27 -42.46
N LYS A 351 -8.53 17.24 -42.89
CA LYS A 351 -9.00 18.36 -43.72
C LYS A 351 -9.39 17.78 -45.09
N THR A 352 -10.67 17.52 -45.26
CA THR A 352 -11.19 17.08 -46.55
C THR A 352 -11.29 18.29 -47.51
N GLU A 353 -10.88 18.10 -48.76
CA GLU A 353 -11.06 19.13 -49.80
C GLU A 353 -12.54 19.48 -49.95
N SER A 354 -12.83 20.75 -50.31
CA SER A 354 -14.18 21.30 -50.44
C SER A 354 -15.09 20.56 -51.46
N ARG A 355 -14.49 19.72 -52.32
CA ARG A 355 -15.18 18.87 -53.29
C ARG A 355 -15.78 17.58 -52.73
N ILE A 356 -15.41 17.16 -51.50
CA ILE A 356 -15.97 15.95 -50.87
C ILE A 356 -17.28 16.33 -50.18
N PRO A 357 -18.43 15.74 -50.57
CA PRO A 357 -19.71 16.04 -49.94
C PRO A 357 -19.65 15.70 -48.43
N ARG A 358 -19.96 16.67 -47.59
CA ARG A 358 -20.11 16.41 -46.15
C ARG A 358 -21.40 15.65 -45.91
N LEU A 359 -21.35 14.36 -45.68
CA LEU A 359 -22.48 13.58 -45.21
C LEU A 359 -22.90 14.07 -43.84
N LYS A 360 -24.15 14.52 -43.71
CA LYS A 360 -24.72 14.81 -42.37
C LYS A 360 -24.75 13.53 -41.57
N PRO A 361 -24.29 13.51 -40.30
CA PRO A 361 -24.38 12.33 -39.47
C PRO A 361 -25.84 11.92 -39.36
N THR A 362 -26.22 10.80 -39.94
CA THR A 362 -27.54 10.19 -39.78
C THR A 362 -27.63 9.63 -38.38
N LYS A 363 -28.46 10.20 -37.54
CA LYS A 363 -28.85 9.56 -36.29
C LYS A 363 -29.62 8.32 -36.65
N THR A 364 -29.04 7.16 -36.35
CA THR A 364 -29.69 5.89 -36.56
C THR A 364 -30.91 5.80 -35.64
N ASP A 365 -32.11 5.84 -36.23
CA ASP A 365 -33.34 5.70 -35.48
C ASP A 365 -33.57 4.19 -35.19
N LEU A 366 -33.17 3.76 -34.00
CA LEU A 366 -33.30 2.38 -33.55
C LEU A 366 -34.76 1.98 -33.32
N SER A 367 -35.68 2.93 -33.21
CA SER A 367 -37.12 2.66 -33.00
C SER A 367 -37.77 1.85 -34.16
N LYS A 368 -37.17 1.91 -35.35
CA LYS A 368 -37.61 1.10 -36.52
C LYS A 368 -37.35 -0.38 -36.29
N TYR A 369 -36.27 -0.73 -35.62
CA TYR A 369 -35.94 -2.13 -35.30
C TYR A 369 -36.81 -2.66 -34.16
N ASP A 370 -37.12 -1.84 -33.17
CA ASP A 370 -38.04 -2.19 -32.09
C ASP A 370 -39.49 -2.48 -32.62
N LYS A 371 -39.95 -1.74 -33.63
CA LYS A 371 -41.23 -2.00 -34.31
C LYS A 371 -41.19 -3.31 -35.07
N ALA A 372 -40.09 -3.71 -35.67
CA ALA A 372 -39.93 -4.98 -36.37
C ALA A 372 -39.94 -6.16 -35.36
N LEU A 373 -39.21 -6.02 -34.26
CA LEU A 373 -39.20 -7.07 -33.20
C LEU A 373 -40.59 -7.25 -32.53
N LYS A 374 -41.35 -6.20 -32.31
CA LYS A 374 -42.70 -6.29 -31.77
C LYS A 374 -43.69 -6.95 -32.76
N LYS A 375 -43.47 -6.89 -34.07
CA LYS A 375 -44.25 -7.59 -35.08
C LYS A 375 -43.95 -9.10 -35.14
N TRP A 376 -42.75 -9.52 -34.80
CA TRP A 376 -42.37 -10.94 -34.77
C TRP A 376 -42.83 -11.64 -33.50
N GLY A 377 -42.87 -10.97 -32.34
CA GLY A 377 -43.38 -11.55 -31.09
C GLY A 377 -44.89 -11.79 -31.03
N LYS A 378 -45.66 -11.34 -32.04
CA LYS A 378 -47.11 -11.60 -32.15
C LYS A 378 -47.48 -12.75 -33.08
N ARG A 379 -46.53 -13.52 -33.61
CA ARG A 379 -46.76 -14.64 -34.51
C ARG A 379 -46.45 -16.02 -33.92
N THR A 380 -46.19 -16.08 -32.63
CA THR A 380 -46.05 -17.34 -31.89
C THR A 380 -46.94 -17.31 -30.67
N CYS A 381 -48.25 -17.56 -30.88
CA CYS A 381 -49.23 -18.15 -30.00
C CYS A 381 -50.19 -18.94 -30.85
#